data_26f2ac4145be75222009bec79304531a
#
_entry.id   26f2ac4145be75222009bec79304531a
#
_cell.length_a   1.000
_cell.length_b   1.000
_cell.length_c   1.000
_cell.angle_alpha   90.00
_cell.angle_beta   90.00
_cell.angle_gamma   90.00
#
_symmetry.space_group_name_H-M   'P 1'
#
loop_
_entity.id
_entity.type
_entity.pdbx_description
1 polymer ?
#
loop_
_entity_poly.entity_id
_entity_poly.type
_entity_poly.pdbx_seq_one_letter_code
_entity_poly.pdbx_strand_id
1 'polypeptide(L)' 'MQVGDLVRSPSEPYLGIGIIIETRSRNHKIKWLNPKWGCSWAGPGRRILELVA' A
#
# COMPACT_ATOMS: atom_id res chain seq x y z
N MET A 1 -7.98 -7.01 2.38
CA MET A 1 -7.13 -5.91 2.91
C MET A 1 -8.00 -4.87 3.54
N GLN A 2 -7.56 -4.35 4.67
CA GLN A 2 -8.33 -3.37 5.42
C GLN A 2 -7.39 -2.37 6.07
N VAL A 3 -7.96 -1.27 6.56
CA VAL A 3 -7.20 -0.24 7.26
C VAL A 3 -6.44 -0.88 8.43
N GLY A 4 -5.16 -0.54 8.53
CA GLY A 4 -4.26 -1.09 9.53
C GLY A 4 -3.38 -2.23 9.05
N ASP A 5 -3.68 -2.82 7.89
CA ASP A 5 -2.88 -3.91 7.36
C ASP A 5 -1.53 -3.39 6.85
N LEU A 6 -0.49 -4.19 7.08
CA LEU A 6 0.84 -3.93 6.53
C LEU A 6 0.93 -4.59 5.17
N VAL A 7 1.40 -3.84 4.19
CA VAL A 7 1.46 -4.29 2.80
C VAL A 7 2.79 -3.93 2.16
N ARG A 8 3.07 -4.59 1.05
CA ARG A 8 4.22 -4.26 0.20
C ARG A 8 3.81 -4.37 -1.25
N SER A 9 4.58 -3.75 -2.14
CA SER A 9 4.39 -3.89 -3.58
C SER A 9 5.52 -4.76 -4.13
N PRO A 10 5.25 -6.01 -4.50
CA PRO A 10 6.31 -6.89 -5.00
C PRO A 10 7.01 -6.38 -6.25
N SER A 11 6.29 -5.65 -7.10
CA SER A 11 6.87 -5.09 -8.32
C SER A 11 7.68 -3.81 -8.07
N GLU A 12 7.57 -3.25 -6.87
CA GLU A 12 8.26 -2.02 -6.50
C GLU A 12 8.90 -2.17 -5.13
N PRO A 13 9.86 -3.09 -4.98
CA PRO A 13 10.42 -3.39 -3.65
C PRO A 13 11.11 -2.22 -2.97
N TYR A 14 11.53 -1.22 -3.75
CA TYR A 14 12.14 -0.03 -3.18
C TYR A 14 11.18 0.79 -2.29
N LEU A 15 9.87 0.60 -2.45
CA LEU A 15 8.89 1.29 -1.60
C LEU A 15 8.91 0.79 -0.16
N GLY A 16 9.36 -0.44 0.05
CA GLY A 16 9.38 -1.03 1.38
C GLY A 16 7.99 -1.39 1.87
N ILE A 17 7.76 -1.21 3.16
CA ILE A 17 6.49 -1.57 3.78
C ILE A 17 5.62 -0.33 3.90
N GLY A 18 4.32 -0.51 3.66
CA GLY A 18 3.33 0.52 3.88
C GLY A 18 2.21 0.04 4.78
N ILE A 19 1.40 0.96 5.23
CA ILE A 19 0.21 0.65 6.02
C ILE A 19 -1.01 1.25 5.33
N ILE A 20 -2.09 0.47 5.26
CA ILE A 20 -3.33 0.95 4.66
C ILE A 20 -4.00 1.91 5.65
N ILE A 21 -4.24 3.14 5.23
CA ILE A 21 -4.84 4.18 6.08
C ILE A 21 -6.26 4.54 5.67
N GLU A 22 -6.66 4.13 4.46
CA GLU A 22 -8.01 4.41 3.97
C GLU A 22 -8.35 3.39 2.89
N THR A 23 -9.62 3.01 2.80
CA THR A 23 -10.10 2.17 1.70
C THR A 23 -11.32 2.84 1.07
N ARG A 24 -11.40 2.81 -0.26
CA ARG A 24 -12.55 3.31 -1.00
C ARG A 24 -12.81 2.39 -2.17
N SER A 25 -14.01 1.81 -2.20
CA SER A 25 -14.35 0.90 -3.28
C SER A 25 -13.29 -0.19 -3.37
N ARG A 26 -12.54 -0.23 -4.47
CA ARG A 26 -11.47 -1.20 -4.68
C ARG A 26 -10.08 -0.63 -4.48
N ASN A 27 -9.99 0.64 -4.06
CA ASN A 27 -8.72 1.31 -3.91
C ASN A 27 -8.36 1.43 -2.44
N HIS A 28 -7.05 1.37 -2.17
CA HIS A 28 -6.51 1.51 -0.83
C HIS A 28 -5.48 2.61 -0.83
N LYS A 29 -5.58 3.51 0.15
CA LYS A 29 -4.56 4.52 0.36
C LYS A 29 -3.52 3.97 1.30
N ILE A 30 -2.27 3.98 0.88
CA ILE A 30 -1.15 3.43 1.64
C ILE A 30 -0.21 4.56 2.04
N LYS A 31 0.14 4.57 3.32
CA LYS A 31 1.21 5.42 3.81
C LYS A 31 2.46 4.57 3.90
N TRP A 32 3.46 4.88 3.08
CA TRP A 32 4.72 4.16 3.11
C TRP A 32 5.52 4.57 4.33
N LEU A 33 6.14 3.60 4.99
CA LEU A 33 6.92 3.88 6.20
C LEU A 33 8.15 4.72 5.90
N ASN A 34 8.72 4.57 4.70
CA ASN A 34 9.79 5.45 4.27
C ASN A 34 9.20 6.82 3.92
N PRO A 35 9.52 7.89 4.66
CA PRO A 35 8.91 9.20 4.44
C PRO A 35 9.17 9.78 3.05
N LYS A 36 10.16 9.26 2.34
CA LYS A 36 10.46 9.69 0.97
C LYS A 36 9.28 9.48 0.02
N TRP A 37 8.47 8.44 0.27
CA TRP A 37 7.41 8.05 -0.65
C TRP A 37 6.03 8.59 -0.28
N GLY A 38 5.83 9.02 0.96
CA GLY A 38 4.57 9.58 1.40
C GLY A 38 3.42 8.60 1.29
N CYS A 39 2.32 9.04 0.68
CA CYS A 39 1.12 8.22 0.51
C CYS A 39 0.84 7.98 -0.96
N SER A 40 0.26 6.83 -1.26
CA SER A 40 -0.12 6.46 -2.63
C SER A 40 -1.43 5.69 -2.61
N TRP A 41 -2.17 5.76 -3.71
CA TRP A 41 -3.35 4.92 -3.91
C TRP A 41 -2.96 3.68 -4.69
N ALA A 42 -3.55 2.56 -4.34
CA ALA A 42 -3.34 1.29 -5.03
C ALA A 42 -4.66 0.57 -5.19
N GLY A 43 -4.78 -0.21 -6.25
CA GLY A 43 -5.99 -0.97 -6.53
C GLY A 43 -5.84 -1.77 -7.81
N PRO A 44 -6.91 -2.45 -8.25
CA PRO A 44 -6.87 -3.22 -9.49
C PRO A 44 -6.44 -2.34 -10.66
N GLY A 45 -5.51 -2.82 -11.46
CA GLY A 45 -5.02 -2.09 -12.62
C GLY A 45 -3.99 -1.01 -12.32
N ARG A 46 -3.66 -0.79 -11.05
CA ARG A 46 -2.62 0.17 -10.67
C ARG A 46 -1.44 -0.55 -10.08
N ARG A 47 -1.52 -0.81 -8.78
CA ARG A 47 -0.42 -1.42 -8.04
C ARG A 47 -0.95 -2.66 -7.34
N ILE A 48 -0.25 -3.75 -7.50
CA ILE A 48 -0.60 -4.99 -6.82
C ILE A 48 0.03 -4.95 -5.44
N LEU A 49 -0.78 -5.21 -4.42
CA LEU A 49 -0.33 -5.23 -3.04
C LEU A 49 -0.31 -6.65 -2.51
N GLU A 50 0.59 -6.89 -1.58
CA GLU A 50 0.72 -8.17 -0.90
C GLU A 50 0.76 -7.90 0.60
N LEU A 51 0.02 -8.69 1.38
CA LEU A 51 0.06 -8.59 2.83
C LEU A 51 1.41 -9.04 3.34
N VAL A 52 1.98 -8.26 4.27
CA VAL A 52 3.26 -8.59 4.88
C VAL A 52 3.08 -9.58 6.03
N ALA A 53 2.00 -9.41 6.76
CA ALA A 53 1.74 -10.25 7.93
C ALA A 53 0.27 -10.60 8.05
#